data_d893dc39ab14fcc1f91fb0997e517c69
#
_entry.id   d893dc39ab14fcc1f91fb0997e517c69
#
_cell.length_a   1.000
_cell.length_b   1.000
_cell.length_c   1.000
_cell.angle_alpha   90.00
_cell.angle_beta   90.00
_cell.angle_gamma   90.00
#
_symmetry.space_group_name_H-M   'P 1'
#
loop_
_entity.id
_entity.type
_entity.pdbx_description
1 polymer ?
#
loop_
_entity_poly.entity_id
_entity_poly.type
_entity_poly.pdbx_seq_one_letter_code
_entity_poly.pdbx_strand_id
1 'polypeptide(L)'
;MRPECRFSGRSTRGEGLPILFVDEQIYRELPAFLISTVDKFAMLPWRGDTGALFGRVRAREGRRFFGPMHDAPKKGAVLLPRGLRPPELIVQDELHLISGPLGTMVGLYETAIDQLRERVRA
;
A
#
# COMPACT_ATOMS: atom_id res chain seq x y z
N MET A 1 2.56 2.36 32.03
CA MET A 1 1.73 1.81 30.94
C MET A 1 0.58 1.04 31.56
N ARG A 2 -0.68 1.36 31.24
CA ARG A 2 -1.84 0.67 31.82
C ARG A 2 -1.81 -0.79 31.38
N PRO A 3 -1.86 -1.78 32.30
CA PRO A 3 -1.78 -3.19 31.95
C PRO A 3 -2.94 -3.68 31.06
N GLU A 4 -4.02 -2.92 31.00
CA GLU A 4 -5.24 -3.20 30.23
C GLU A 4 -5.19 -2.59 28.79
N CYS A 5 -4.08 -1.93 28.42
CA CYS A 5 -3.98 -1.35 27.09
C CYS A 5 -3.97 -2.47 26.04
N ARG A 6 -4.90 -2.40 25.08
CA ARG A 6 -5.02 -3.33 23.95
C ARG A 6 -3.71 -3.48 23.15
N PHE A 7 -2.83 -2.50 23.21
CA PHE A 7 -1.52 -2.46 22.54
C PHE A 7 -0.35 -2.70 23.51
N SER A 8 -0.60 -3.21 24.71
CA SER A 8 0.49 -3.60 25.61
C SER A 8 1.19 -4.86 25.06
N GLY A 9 2.48 -5.05 25.37
CA GLY A 9 3.22 -6.23 24.94
C GLY A 9 2.59 -7.56 25.37
N ARG A 10 1.78 -7.55 26.44
CA ARG A 10 1.00 -8.71 26.88
C ARG A 10 -0.20 -8.97 25.96
N SER A 11 -0.92 -7.92 25.57
CA SER A 11 -2.13 -8.04 24.74
C SER A 11 -1.79 -8.38 23.29
N THR A 12 -0.66 -7.88 22.77
CA THR A 12 -0.21 -8.11 21.40
C THR A 12 0.64 -9.38 21.24
N ARG A 13 0.86 -10.15 22.30
CA ARG A 13 1.75 -11.33 22.30
C ARG A 13 3.14 -11.05 21.72
N GLY A 14 3.65 -9.83 21.88
CA GLY A 14 4.94 -9.38 21.36
C GLY A 14 4.92 -8.86 19.92
N GLU A 15 3.77 -8.83 19.24
CA GLU A 15 3.66 -8.31 17.86
C GLU A 15 3.81 -6.78 17.77
N GLY A 16 3.73 -6.07 18.91
CA GLY A 16 3.86 -4.62 18.97
C GLY A 16 2.64 -3.86 18.44
N LEU A 17 2.85 -2.60 18.08
CA LEU A 17 1.82 -1.77 17.46
C LEU A 17 1.66 -2.15 15.97
N PRO A 18 0.43 -2.16 15.43
CA PRO A 18 0.18 -2.45 14.02
C PRO A 18 0.53 -1.24 13.14
N ILE A 19 1.75 -0.75 13.25
CA ILE A 19 2.25 0.42 12.52
C ILE A 19 3.46 -0.02 11.69
N LEU A 20 3.46 0.36 10.41
CA LEU A 20 4.54 0.08 9.46
C LEU A 20 5.23 1.39 9.10
N PHE A 21 6.55 1.43 9.18
CA PHE A 21 7.37 2.61 8.87
C PHE A 21 8.31 2.41 7.68
N VAL A 22 8.58 1.15 7.33
CA VAL A 22 9.53 0.81 6.28
C VAL A 22 8.77 0.55 4.99
N ASP A 23 9.19 1.20 3.90
CA ASP A 23 8.57 1.08 2.58
C ASP A 23 8.35 -0.39 2.17
N GLU A 24 9.36 -1.23 2.32
CA GLU A 24 9.28 -2.63 1.95
C GLU A 24 8.19 -3.39 2.71
N GLN A 25 8.00 -3.09 3.99
CA GLN A 25 6.92 -3.67 4.79
C GLN A 25 5.55 -3.14 4.34
N ILE A 26 5.45 -1.83 4.05
CA ILE A 26 4.21 -1.22 3.57
C ILE A 26 3.74 -1.89 2.28
N TYR A 27 4.62 -2.11 1.32
CA TYR A 27 4.27 -2.78 0.06
C TYR A 27 4.00 -4.29 0.21
N ARG A 28 4.45 -4.90 1.30
CA ARG A 28 4.28 -6.33 1.58
C ARG A 28 3.10 -6.64 2.48
N GLU A 29 2.80 -5.77 3.45
CA GLU A 29 1.74 -6.01 4.44
C GLU A 29 0.47 -5.22 4.17
N LEU A 30 0.53 -4.24 3.29
CA LEU A 30 -0.60 -3.45 2.79
C LEU A 30 -1.47 -2.89 3.92
N PRO A 31 -1.05 -1.81 4.60
CA PRO A 31 -1.79 -1.23 5.71
C PRO A 31 -3.17 -0.74 5.25
N ALA A 32 -4.17 -0.85 6.12
CA ALA A 32 -5.53 -0.35 5.85
C ALA A 32 -5.60 1.18 5.78
N PHE A 33 -4.63 1.87 6.38
CA PHE A 33 -4.50 3.32 6.37
C PHE A 33 -3.04 3.68 6.12
N LEU A 34 -2.79 4.52 5.11
CA LEU A 34 -1.46 4.97 4.72
C LEU A 34 -1.41 6.49 4.74
N ILE A 35 -0.41 7.04 5.45
CA ILE A 35 -0.04 8.46 5.36
C ILE A 35 1.30 8.54 4.65
N SER A 36 1.39 9.40 3.65
CA SER A 36 2.61 9.59 2.90
C SER A 36 2.76 11.03 2.45
N THR A 37 4.01 11.46 2.23
CA THR A 37 4.30 12.75 1.63
C THR A 37 4.01 12.72 0.13
N VAL A 38 3.80 13.89 -0.45
CA VAL A 38 3.56 14.05 -1.89
C VAL A 38 4.71 13.49 -2.75
N ASP A 39 5.95 13.60 -2.28
CA ASP A 39 7.11 13.07 -3.01
C ASP A 39 7.05 11.55 -3.18
N LYS A 40 6.59 10.85 -2.15
CA LYS A 40 6.36 9.41 -2.22
C LYS A 40 5.28 9.07 -3.25
N PHE A 41 4.20 9.83 -3.26
CA PHE A 41 3.15 9.66 -4.25
C PHE A 41 3.62 9.97 -5.69
N ALA A 42 4.42 11.01 -5.88
CA ALA A 42 4.99 11.34 -7.19
C ALA A 42 5.86 10.21 -7.76
N MET A 43 6.46 9.39 -6.89
CA MET A 43 7.29 8.25 -7.30
C MET A 43 6.48 6.97 -7.60
N LEU A 44 5.18 6.92 -7.30
CA LEU A 44 4.35 5.73 -7.51
C LEU A 44 4.37 5.19 -8.96
N PRO A 45 4.32 6.02 -10.01
CA PRO A 45 4.34 5.52 -11.39
C PRO A 45 5.64 4.79 -11.75
N TRP A 46 6.73 5.12 -11.08
CA TRP A 46 8.06 4.56 -11.35
C TRP A 46 8.39 3.30 -10.52
N ARG A 47 7.52 2.96 -9.57
CA ARG A 47 7.72 1.79 -8.70
C ARG A 47 6.77 0.66 -9.09
N GLY A 48 7.32 -0.45 -9.56
CA GLY A 48 6.52 -1.61 -9.96
C GLY A 48 5.76 -2.29 -8.82
N ASP A 49 6.20 -2.12 -7.57
CA ASP A 49 5.54 -2.64 -6.37
C ASP A 49 4.30 -1.83 -5.93
N THR A 50 4.15 -0.60 -6.42
CA THR A 50 3.00 0.27 -6.16
C THR A 50 1.66 -0.41 -6.47
N GLY A 51 1.61 -1.23 -7.51
CA GLY A 51 0.40 -1.97 -7.86
C GLY A 51 -0.16 -2.80 -6.70
N ALA A 52 0.67 -3.25 -5.75
CA ALA A 52 0.21 -3.98 -4.58
C ALA A 52 -0.69 -3.11 -3.67
N LEU A 53 -0.38 -1.82 -3.49
CA LEU A 53 -1.21 -0.88 -2.73
C LEU A 53 -2.59 -0.68 -3.37
N PHE A 54 -2.70 -0.87 -4.68
CA PHE A 54 -3.95 -0.82 -5.44
C PHE A 54 -4.59 -2.21 -5.64
N GLY A 55 -4.20 -3.18 -4.82
CA GLY A 55 -4.82 -4.49 -4.80
C GLY A 55 -4.28 -5.47 -5.84
N ARG A 56 -3.26 -5.12 -6.63
CA ARG A 56 -2.62 -6.03 -7.60
C ARG A 56 -1.73 -7.03 -6.88
N VAL A 57 -2.34 -7.99 -6.24
CA VAL A 57 -1.67 -9.09 -5.55
C VAL A 57 -2.22 -10.41 -6.04
N ARG A 58 -1.41 -11.45 -6.07
CA ARG A 58 -1.76 -12.79 -6.57
C ARG A 58 -1.84 -13.85 -5.48
N ALA A 59 -1.22 -13.57 -4.33
CA ALA A 59 -1.23 -14.52 -3.23
C ALA A 59 -0.95 -13.82 -1.89
N ARG A 60 -1.22 -14.54 -0.79
CA ARG A 60 -0.93 -14.12 0.58
C ARG A 60 -0.32 -15.27 1.37
N GLU A 61 0.72 -14.98 2.15
CA GLU A 61 1.31 -15.88 3.14
C GLU A 61 1.36 -15.16 4.50
N GLY A 62 0.57 -15.60 5.46
CA GLY A 62 0.43 -14.89 6.74
C GLY A 62 -0.04 -13.45 6.53
N ARG A 63 0.79 -12.49 6.95
CA ARG A 63 0.54 -11.03 6.77
C ARG A 63 1.11 -10.47 5.46
N ARG A 64 1.89 -11.25 4.72
CA ARG A 64 2.59 -10.79 3.51
C ARG A 64 1.80 -11.07 2.26
N PHE A 65 1.66 -10.07 1.40
CA PHE A 65 1.07 -10.15 0.07
C PHE A 65 2.15 -10.21 -1.01
N PHE A 66 1.83 -10.87 -2.10
CA PHE A 66 2.71 -11.06 -3.25
C PHE A 66 2.12 -10.34 -4.47
N GLY A 67 2.67 -9.17 -4.75
CA GLY A 67 2.34 -8.36 -5.92
C GLY A 67 3.16 -8.74 -7.17
N PRO A 68 3.03 -7.96 -8.26
CA PRO A 68 3.66 -8.27 -9.54
C PRO A 68 5.20 -8.39 -9.48
N MET A 69 5.83 -7.55 -8.67
CA MET A 69 7.29 -7.47 -8.56
C MET A 69 7.90 -8.41 -7.51
N HIS A 70 7.07 -9.18 -6.83
CA HIS A 70 7.55 -10.10 -5.81
C HIS A 70 7.80 -11.49 -6.40
N ASP A 71 8.75 -12.21 -5.83
CA ASP A 71 8.99 -13.62 -6.14
C ASP A 71 7.73 -14.46 -5.97
N ALA A 72 7.72 -15.62 -6.59
CA ALA A 72 6.63 -16.56 -6.41
C ALA A 72 6.43 -16.91 -4.94
N PRO A 73 5.19 -16.95 -4.44
CA PRO A 73 4.92 -17.33 -3.06
C PRO A 73 5.35 -18.78 -2.81
N LYS A 74 5.73 -19.08 -1.58
CA LYS A 74 6.08 -20.45 -1.18
C LYS A 74 4.86 -21.38 -1.27
N LYS A 75 5.14 -22.69 -1.31
CA LYS A 75 4.13 -23.74 -1.28
C LYS A 75 3.25 -23.57 -0.03
N GLY A 76 1.94 -23.44 -0.19
CA GLY A 76 0.99 -23.23 0.91
C GLY A 76 0.45 -21.80 1.06
N ALA A 77 0.90 -20.84 0.25
CA ALA A 77 0.28 -19.53 0.20
C ALA A 77 -1.15 -19.57 -0.34
N VAL A 78 -2.01 -18.72 0.20
CA VAL A 78 -3.39 -18.56 -0.28
C VAL A 78 -3.37 -17.76 -1.58
N LEU A 79 -3.89 -18.32 -2.65
CA LEU A 79 -4.01 -17.64 -3.94
C LEU A 79 -5.14 -16.61 -3.93
N LEU A 80 -4.90 -15.48 -4.56
CA LEU A 80 -5.84 -14.36 -4.70
C LEU A 80 -6.04 -14.06 -6.20
N PRO A 81 -6.80 -14.88 -6.93
CA PRO A 81 -6.91 -14.76 -8.40
C PRO A 81 -7.55 -13.44 -8.85
N ARG A 82 -8.34 -12.80 -8.00
CA ARG A 82 -8.94 -11.49 -8.26
C ARG A 82 -8.19 -10.33 -7.60
N GLY A 83 -7.08 -10.61 -6.91
CA GLY A 83 -6.37 -9.62 -6.10
C GLY A 83 -7.20 -9.13 -4.91
N LEU A 84 -6.95 -7.88 -4.50
CA LEU A 84 -7.70 -7.15 -3.49
C LEU A 84 -8.42 -5.96 -4.12
N ARG A 85 -9.39 -5.39 -3.38
CA ARG A 85 -9.99 -4.13 -3.78
C ARG A 85 -8.96 -3.00 -3.69
N PRO A 86 -8.97 -2.02 -4.60
CA PRO A 86 -8.15 -0.83 -4.49
C PRO A 86 -8.59 0.02 -3.29
N PRO A 87 -7.80 1.01 -2.88
CA PRO A 87 -8.21 1.98 -1.88
C PRO A 87 -9.55 2.62 -2.22
N GLU A 88 -10.47 2.67 -1.26
CA GLU A 88 -11.80 3.28 -1.44
C GLU A 88 -11.73 4.81 -1.38
N LEU A 89 -10.77 5.35 -0.62
CA LEU A 89 -10.59 6.78 -0.43
C LEU A 89 -9.12 7.14 -0.55
N ILE A 90 -8.84 8.16 -1.35
CA ILE A 90 -7.54 8.83 -1.45
C ILE A 90 -7.77 10.31 -1.15
N VAL A 91 -7.13 10.81 -0.10
CA VAL A 91 -7.19 12.21 0.30
C VAL A 91 -5.85 12.86 -0.03
N GLN A 92 -5.89 13.89 -0.82
CA GLN A 92 -4.72 14.71 -1.15
C GLN A 92 -4.88 16.06 -0.47
N ASP A 93 -3.99 16.34 0.47
CA ASP A 93 -3.88 17.64 1.11
C ASP A 93 -2.79 18.47 0.44
N GLU A 94 -2.85 19.80 0.59
CA GLU A 94 -1.86 20.73 0.05
C GLU A 94 -1.58 20.56 -1.47
N LEU A 95 -2.60 20.29 -2.26
CA LEU A 95 -2.48 20.03 -3.71
C LEU A 95 -1.81 21.20 -4.46
N HIS A 96 -1.90 22.42 -3.91
CA HIS A 96 -1.24 23.61 -4.51
C HIS A 96 0.30 23.53 -4.49
N LEU A 97 0.90 22.77 -3.58
CA LEU A 97 2.36 22.55 -3.57
C LEU A 97 2.85 21.80 -4.81
N ILE A 98 1.94 21.15 -5.49
CA ILE A 98 2.21 20.32 -6.65
C ILE A 98 1.99 21.10 -7.96
N SER A 99 1.32 22.25 -7.91
CA SER A 99 0.98 23.05 -9.10
C SER A 99 2.15 23.88 -9.68
N GLY A 100 3.33 23.83 -9.07
CA GLY A 100 4.57 24.46 -9.52
C GLY A 100 5.34 23.61 -10.57
N PRO A 101 6.67 23.58 -10.52
CA PRO A 101 7.52 22.80 -11.43
C PRO A 101 7.21 21.31 -11.46
N LEU A 102 6.50 20.80 -10.44
CA LEU A 102 6.04 19.43 -10.33
C LEU A 102 4.69 19.16 -11.02
N GLY A 103 4.05 20.17 -11.62
CA GLY A 103 2.71 20.03 -12.22
C GLY A 103 2.60 18.92 -13.28
N THR A 104 3.66 18.70 -14.05
CA THR A 104 3.72 17.59 -15.01
C THR A 104 3.75 16.23 -14.31
N MET A 105 4.40 16.14 -13.15
CA MET A 105 4.48 14.92 -12.34
C MET A 105 3.11 14.55 -11.75
N VAL A 106 2.30 15.56 -11.43
CA VAL A 106 0.93 15.35 -10.90
C VAL A 106 0.01 14.77 -11.96
N GLY A 107 0.03 15.29 -13.18
CA GLY A 107 -0.79 14.73 -14.26
C GLY A 107 -0.45 13.26 -14.54
N LEU A 108 0.83 12.90 -14.50
CA LEU A 108 1.28 11.50 -14.62
C LEU A 108 0.80 10.64 -13.44
N TYR A 109 0.84 11.20 -12.25
CA TYR A 109 0.39 10.54 -11.04
C TYR A 109 -1.13 10.28 -11.04
N GLU A 110 -1.94 11.28 -11.35
CA GLU A 110 -3.40 11.14 -11.45
C GLU A 110 -3.77 10.09 -12.50
N THR A 111 -3.16 10.16 -13.68
CA THR A 111 -3.36 9.16 -14.73
C THR A 111 -2.96 7.74 -14.27
N ALA A 112 -1.84 7.62 -13.54
CA ALA A 112 -1.39 6.32 -13.02
C ALA A 112 -2.36 5.76 -11.98
N ILE A 113 -2.90 6.59 -11.08
CA ILE A 113 -3.91 6.18 -10.09
C ILE A 113 -5.17 5.69 -10.80
N ASP A 114 -5.68 6.44 -11.76
CA ASP A 114 -6.88 6.08 -12.50
C ASP A 114 -6.71 4.75 -13.22
N GLN A 115 -5.61 4.55 -13.93
CA GLN A 115 -5.31 3.27 -14.56
C GLN A 115 -5.17 2.10 -13.57
N LEU A 116 -4.59 2.36 -12.40
CA LEU A 116 -4.46 1.33 -11.37
C LEU A 116 -5.82 0.94 -10.79
N ARG A 117 -6.75 1.89 -10.65
CA ARG A 117 -8.12 1.65 -10.17
C ARG A 117 -9.00 0.95 -11.19
N GLU A 118 -8.93 1.33 -12.46
CA GLU A 118 -9.75 0.75 -13.53
C GLU A 118 -9.44 -0.72 -13.77
N ARG A 119 -8.17 -1.09 -13.82
CA ARG A 119 -7.76 -2.48 -14.10
C ARG A 119 -8.12 -3.49 -13.00
N VAL A 120 -8.55 -3.04 -11.83
CA VAL A 120 -9.00 -3.92 -10.74
C VAL A 120 -10.52 -4.17 -10.82
N ARG A 121 -11.26 -3.34 -11.59
CA ARG A 121 -12.72 -3.48 -11.79
C ARG A 121 -13.09 -4.39 -12.96
N ALA A 122 -12.15 -4.67 -13.84
CA ALA A 122 -12.32 -5.58 -14.99
C ALA A 122 -11.95 -7.01 -14.61
#